data_e88af7e617a3c0270d0ae75e784c83f2
#
_entry.id   e88af7e617a3c0270d0ae75e784c83f2
#
_cell.length_a   1.000
_cell.length_b   1.000
_cell.length_c   1.000
_cell.angle_alpha   90.00
_cell.angle_beta   90.00
_cell.angle_gamma   90.00
#
_symmetry.space_group_name_H-M   'P 1'
#
loop_
_entity.id
_entity.type
_entity.pdbx_description
1 polymer ?
#
loop_
_entity_poly.entity_id
_entity_poly.type
_entity_poly.pdbx_seq_one_letter_code
_entity_poly.pdbx_strand_id
1 'polypeptide(L)'
;TGEMFTLTPAVIRGVESQGMLCSSDELGVSERGYQEEDGILILNRIFTDVKLGENVEDVLGFDKDYILDVAPTANRGDQMSVIGVARELSAIFDKPLKFSPLECTRDLSTDSFKVEIIDEDVCKYYSLGVLKNIKIKPSPDWMQKRLVASGVRAINNVVDITNYVMLEYGTPFHAFDLDKLDGYLCVRRAKEGEKIVTLDSVERELTNDSVLIADKEKGVCLAGVFGGENSEIDANTKNIALEAAYFTPASNR
;
A
#
# COMPACT_ATOMS: atom_id res chain seq x y z
N THR A 1 14.87 -13.41 -9.79
CA THR A 1 15.19 -13.74 -11.21
C THR A 1 15.57 -15.21 -11.29
N GLY A 2 14.55 -16.10 -11.39
CA GLY A 2 14.79 -17.52 -11.60
C GLY A 2 15.19 -17.78 -13.05
N GLU A 3 16.21 -18.61 -13.27
CA GLU A 3 16.51 -19.13 -14.60
C GLU A 3 15.32 -19.97 -15.06
N MET A 4 14.86 -19.76 -16.30
CA MET A 4 13.85 -20.62 -16.92
C MET A 4 14.41 -22.04 -17.08
N PHE A 5 13.78 -22.97 -16.42
CA PHE A 5 14.17 -24.39 -16.44
C PHE A 5 13.13 -25.19 -17.24
N THR A 6 13.60 -25.93 -18.25
CA THR A 6 12.73 -26.81 -19.04
C THR A 6 12.87 -28.24 -18.55
N LEU A 7 11.80 -28.80 -18.00
CA LEU A 7 11.77 -30.21 -17.61
C LEU A 7 11.76 -31.10 -18.86
N THR A 8 12.63 -32.11 -18.84
CA THR A 8 12.64 -33.18 -19.83
C THR A 8 12.36 -34.53 -19.15
N PRO A 9 11.71 -35.47 -19.84
CA PRO A 9 11.52 -36.80 -19.28
C PRO A 9 12.83 -37.42 -18.81
N ALA A 10 12.83 -37.99 -17.60
CA ALA A 10 14.01 -38.57 -16.97
C ALA A 10 13.65 -39.84 -16.24
N VAL A 11 14.62 -40.79 -16.11
CA VAL A 11 14.45 -41.97 -15.29
C VAL A 11 14.98 -41.69 -13.89
N ILE A 12 14.11 -41.65 -12.89
CA ILE A 12 14.44 -41.40 -11.48
C ILE A 12 14.22 -42.68 -10.71
N ARG A 13 15.30 -43.25 -10.13
CA ARG A 13 15.27 -44.49 -9.35
C ARG A 13 14.63 -45.68 -10.09
N GLY A 14 14.85 -45.75 -11.41
CA GLY A 14 14.33 -46.82 -12.26
C GLY A 14 12.88 -46.63 -12.74
N VAL A 15 12.25 -45.48 -12.44
CA VAL A 15 10.90 -45.10 -12.91
C VAL A 15 10.99 -43.91 -13.84
N GLU A 16 10.35 -43.98 -14.98
CA GLU A 16 10.26 -42.88 -15.91
C GLU A 16 9.37 -41.78 -15.31
N SER A 17 9.93 -40.57 -15.22
CA SER A 17 9.23 -39.34 -14.80
C SER A 17 9.08 -38.41 -15.98
N GLN A 18 7.85 -38.01 -16.26
CA GLN A 18 7.50 -37.11 -17.37
C GLN A 18 7.34 -35.66 -16.92
N GLY A 19 7.44 -35.40 -15.61
CA GLY A 19 7.22 -34.06 -15.06
C GLY A 19 7.55 -33.98 -13.58
N MET A 20 7.27 -32.85 -12.97
CA MET A 20 7.50 -32.56 -11.58
C MET A 20 6.27 -31.85 -10.98
N LEU A 21 5.95 -32.18 -9.72
CA LEU A 21 5.01 -31.39 -8.94
C LEU A 21 5.74 -30.13 -8.45
N CYS A 22 5.16 -28.98 -8.65
CA CYS A 22 5.81 -27.70 -8.35
C CYS A 22 5.23 -27.04 -7.11
N SER A 23 6.09 -26.38 -6.35
CA SER A 23 5.74 -25.41 -5.31
C SER A 23 5.32 -24.07 -5.90
N SER A 24 4.79 -23.16 -5.07
CA SER A 24 4.52 -21.78 -5.48
C SER A 24 5.82 -21.02 -5.79
N ASP A 25 6.92 -21.32 -5.12
CA ASP A 25 8.23 -20.74 -5.37
C ASP A 25 8.77 -21.14 -6.74
N GLU A 26 8.70 -22.43 -7.09
CA GLU A 26 9.13 -22.92 -8.40
C GLU A 26 8.30 -22.38 -9.56
N LEU A 27 7.04 -22.05 -9.30
CA LEU A 27 6.15 -21.38 -10.27
C LEU A 27 6.29 -19.87 -10.26
N GLY A 28 7.10 -19.29 -9.37
CA GLY A 28 7.27 -17.85 -9.24
C GLY A 28 6.03 -17.10 -8.72
N VAL A 29 5.18 -17.77 -7.93
CA VAL A 29 3.91 -17.21 -7.43
C VAL A 29 3.80 -17.18 -5.92
N SER A 30 4.86 -17.46 -5.20
CA SER A 30 4.92 -17.48 -3.74
C SER A 30 4.46 -16.16 -3.10
N GLU A 31 4.78 -15.02 -3.71
CA GLU A 31 4.38 -13.71 -3.24
C GLU A 31 2.87 -13.46 -3.34
N ARG A 32 2.12 -14.29 -4.06
CA ARG A 32 0.66 -14.21 -4.17
C ARG A 32 -0.07 -14.83 -2.99
N GLY A 33 0.66 -15.39 -2.01
CA GLY A 33 0.10 -15.91 -0.77
C GLY A 33 -0.72 -17.20 -0.94
N TYR A 34 -0.50 -17.96 -2.01
CA TYR A 34 -1.14 -19.27 -2.17
C TYR A 34 -0.64 -20.25 -1.11
N GLN A 35 -1.57 -20.94 -0.46
CA GLN A 35 -1.22 -21.96 0.53
C GLN A 35 -0.75 -23.22 -0.17
N GLU A 36 0.38 -23.74 0.29
CA GLU A 36 0.95 -25.01 -0.15
C GLU A 36 0.67 -26.12 0.85
N GLU A 37 0.66 -27.36 0.39
CA GLU A 37 0.65 -28.55 1.22
C GLU A 37 1.90 -29.37 0.87
N ASP A 38 2.76 -29.60 1.87
CA ASP A 38 4.02 -30.32 1.71
C ASP A 38 4.91 -29.79 0.58
N GLY A 39 4.92 -28.47 0.35
CA GLY A 39 5.71 -27.81 -0.70
C GLY A 39 5.16 -27.98 -2.12
N ILE A 40 3.89 -28.34 -2.26
CA ILE A 40 3.22 -28.50 -3.56
C ILE A 40 2.03 -27.55 -3.64
N LEU A 41 1.90 -26.83 -4.76
CA LEU A 41 0.76 -25.97 -5.03
C LEU A 41 -0.41 -26.80 -5.60
N ILE A 42 -1.51 -26.91 -4.84
CA ILE A 42 -2.70 -27.66 -5.25
C ILE A 42 -3.74 -26.70 -5.82
N LEU A 43 -3.78 -26.59 -7.13
CA LEU A 43 -4.63 -25.61 -7.85
C LEU A 43 -6.12 -25.78 -7.58
N ASN A 44 -6.64 -27.00 -7.46
CA ASN A 44 -8.08 -27.25 -7.19
C ASN A 44 -8.54 -26.77 -5.82
N ARG A 45 -7.64 -26.43 -4.89
CA ARG A 45 -7.99 -25.81 -3.60
C ARG A 45 -8.17 -24.31 -3.70
N ILE A 46 -7.63 -23.72 -4.76
CA ILE A 46 -7.58 -22.27 -4.98
C ILE A 46 -8.60 -21.85 -6.03
N PHE A 47 -8.75 -22.66 -7.07
CA PHE A 47 -9.61 -22.39 -8.21
C PHE A 47 -10.63 -23.51 -8.37
N THR A 48 -11.87 -23.14 -8.70
CA THR A 48 -12.91 -24.08 -9.15
C THR A 48 -12.69 -24.39 -10.61
N ASP A 49 -12.96 -25.49 -11.15
CA ASP A 49 -12.97 -25.82 -12.60
C ASP A 49 -11.61 -25.92 -13.29
N VAL A 50 -10.51 -26.20 -12.57
CA VAL A 50 -9.21 -26.47 -13.18
C VAL A 50 -9.22 -27.83 -13.88
N LYS A 51 -8.88 -27.86 -15.19
CA LYS A 51 -8.80 -29.09 -15.96
C LYS A 51 -7.37 -29.59 -16.09
N LEU A 52 -7.20 -30.89 -16.05
CA LEU A 52 -5.90 -31.50 -16.29
C LEU A 52 -5.40 -31.19 -17.71
N GLY A 53 -4.16 -30.71 -17.81
CA GLY A 53 -3.53 -30.32 -19.07
C GLY A 53 -3.76 -28.88 -19.49
N GLU A 54 -4.47 -28.08 -18.71
CA GLU A 54 -4.51 -26.63 -18.93
C GLU A 54 -3.16 -25.98 -18.63
N ASN A 55 -2.85 -24.91 -19.37
CA ASN A 55 -1.67 -24.13 -19.07
C ASN A 55 -1.81 -23.43 -17.73
N VAL A 56 -0.86 -23.66 -16.83
CA VAL A 56 -0.87 -23.12 -15.48
C VAL A 56 -0.85 -21.58 -15.45
N GLU A 57 -0.22 -20.95 -16.43
CA GLU A 57 -0.23 -19.48 -16.57
C GLU A 57 -1.65 -18.96 -16.78
N ASP A 58 -2.45 -19.65 -17.60
CA ASP A 58 -3.85 -19.26 -17.85
C ASP A 58 -4.72 -19.47 -16.61
N VAL A 59 -4.52 -20.60 -15.89
CA VAL A 59 -5.24 -20.91 -14.63
C VAL A 59 -4.91 -19.91 -13.55
N LEU A 60 -3.63 -19.53 -13.40
CA LEU A 60 -3.18 -18.54 -12.42
C LEU A 60 -3.50 -17.10 -12.84
N GLY A 61 -4.03 -16.90 -14.03
CA GLY A 61 -4.37 -15.58 -14.57
C GLY A 61 -3.13 -14.70 -14.74
N PHE A 62 -2.07 -15.27 -15.31
CA PHE A 62 -0.92 -14.50 -15.77
C PHE A 62 -1.32 -13.78 -17.08
N ASP A 63 -2.03 -12.70 -16.93
CA ASP A 63 -2.13 -11.75 -18.03
C ASP A 63 -0.73 -11.22 -18.34
N LYS A 64 -0.37 -11.17 -19.63
CA LYS A 64 0.85 -10.48 -20.04
C LYS A 64 0.74 -9.02 -19.61
N ASP A 65 1.50 -8.64 -18.61
CA ASP A 65 1.58 -7.28 -18.13
C ASP A 65 2.99 -6.72 -18.35
N TYR A 66 3.10 -5.41 -18.39
CA TYR A 66 4.36 -4.72 -18.58
C TYR A 66 4.62 -3.80 -17.40
N ILE A 67 5.75 -3.98 -16.75
CA ILE A 67 6.23 -3.09 -15.70
C ILE A 67 7.18 -2.10 -16.36
N LEU A 68 6.83 -0.81 -16.24
CA LEU A 68 7.68 0.28 -16.71
C LEU A 68 8.39 0.90 -15.52
N ASP A 69 9.71 0.83 -15.51
CA ASP A 69 10.52 1.56 -14.56
C ASP A 69 10.73 2.99 -15.06
N VAL A 70 10.17 3.96 -14.34
CA VAL A 70 10.19 5.37 -14.72
C VAL A 70 11.01 6.14 -13.69
N ALA A 71 12.12 6.72 -14.12
CA ALA A 71 13.00 7.53 -13.28
C ALA A 71 12.87 9.02 -13.58
N PRO A 72 11.89 9.73 -12.96
CA PRO A 72 11.75 11.16 -13.16
C PRO A 72 12.91 11.92 -12.54
N THR A 73 13.26 13.07 -13.12
CA THR A 73 14.27 13.97 -12.55
C THR A 73 13.78 14.58 -11.23
N ALA A 74 14.69 15.01 -10.37
CA ALA A 74 14.39 15.50 -9.02
C ALA A 74 13.42 16.72 -8.97
N ASN A 75 13.30 17.46 -10.06
CA ASN A 75 12.39 18.59 -10.20
C ASN A 75 11.00 18.21 -10.77
N ARG A 76 10.76 16.93 -11.05
CA ARG A 76 9.53 16.42 -11.66
C ARG A 76 8.77 15.47 -10.71
N GLY A 77 8.54 15.91 -9.48
CA GLY A 77 7.72 15.17 -8.51
C GLY A 77 6.28 14.92 -8.98
N ASP A 78 5.76 15.72 -9.91
CA ASP A 78 4.49 15.53 -10.58
C ASP A 78 4.39 14.23 -11.39
N GLN A 79 5.54 13.66 -11.79
CA GLN A 79 5.62 12.39 -12.53
C GLN A 79 5.72 11.16 -11.63
N MET A 80 5.77 11.32 -10.31
CA MET A 80 5.85 10.18 -9.38
C MET A 80 4.48 9.53 -9.13
N SER A 81 3.71 9.33 -10.21
CA SER A 81 2.42 8.63 -10.16
C SER A 81 1.99 8.22 -11.57
N VAL A 82 1.10 7.23 -11.64
CA VAL A 82 0.54 6.77 -12.93
C VAL A 82 -0.12 7.93 -13.68
N ILE A 83 -0.90 8.76 -13.00
CA ILE A 83 -1.58 9.90 -13.63
C ILE A 83 -0.60 11.00 -14.05
N GLY A 84 0.49 11.20 -13.30
CA GLY A 84 1.55 12.14 -13.65
C GLY A 84 2.26 11.74 -14.93
N VAL A 85 2.67 10.47 -15.03
CA VAL A 85 3.27 9.90 -16.25
C VAL A 85 2.27 9.96 -17.42
N ALA A 86 1.00 9.63 -17.18
CA ALA A 86 -0.03 9.70 -18.21
C ALA A 86 -0.23 11.12 -18.78
N ARG A 87 -0.12 12.17 -17.94
CA ARG A 87 -0.15 13.56 -18.38
C ARG A 87 1.02 13.91 -19.31
N GLU A 88 2.22 13.46 -18.96
CA GLU A 88 3.40 13.65 -19.83
C GLU A 88 3.23 12.94 -21.17
N LEU A 89 2.82 11.66 -21.16
CA LEU A 89 2.59 10.92 -22.38
C LEU A 89 1.48 11.55 -23.24
N SER A 90 0.43 12.08 -22.60
CA SER A 90 -0.63 12.83 -23.27
C SER A 90 -0.08 14.03 -24.04
N ALA A 91 0.82 14.80 -23.41
CA ALA A 91 1.45 15.95 -24.03
C ALA A 91 2.44 15.56 -25.14
N ILE A 92 3.27 14.54 -24.91
CA ILE A 92 4.29 14.09 -25.87
C ILE A 92 3.65 13.51 -27.15
N PHE A 93 2.60 12.72 -26.99
CA PHE A 93 1.97 12.03 -28.12
C PHE A 93 0.75 12.73 -28.70
N ASP A 94 0.41 13.93 -28.18
CA ASP A 94 -0.79 14.69 -28.55
C ASP A 94 -2.07 13.80 -28.50
N LYS A 95 -2.23 13.08 -27.39
CA LYS A 95 -3.36 12.18 -27.15
C LYS A 95 -4.16 12.67 -25.95
N PRO A 96 -5.50 12.63 -26.01
CA PRO A 96 -6.31 13.06 -24.87
C PRO A 96 -6.10 12.13 -23.66
N LEU A 97 -5.93 12.73 -22.50
CA LEU A 97 -5.90 11.99 -21.22
C LEU A 97 -7.29 11.42 -20.95
N LYS A 98 -7.38 10.10 -20.82
CA LYS A 98 -8.62 9.42 -20.41
C LYS A 98 -8.69 9.41 -18.88
N PHE A 99 -9.27 10.44 -18.34
CA PHE A 99 -9.46 10.60 -16.89
C PHE A 99 -10.92 10.93 -16.60
N SER A 100 -11.56 10.12 -15.78
CA SER A 100 -12.89 10.42 -15.25
C SER A 100 -12.74 11.01 -13.86
N PRO A 101 -13.21 12.24 -13.61
CA PRO A 101 -13.25 12.78 -12.27
C PRO A 101 -14.05 11.85 -11.35
N LEU A 102 -13.54 11.58 -10.16
CA LEU A 102 -14.27 10.83 -9.15
C LEU A 102 -15.38 11.74 -8.60
N GLU A 103 -16.63 11.38 -8.83
CA GLU A 103 -17.75 11.98 -8.13
C GLU A 103 -17.86 11.34 -6.75
N CYS A 104 -17.57 12.08 -5.71
CA CYS A 104 -17.70 11.64 -4.33
C CYS A 104 -18.68 12.57 -3.60
N THR A 105 -19.78 12.01 -3.13
CA THR A 105 -20.65 12.68 -2.16
C THR A 105 -20.07 12.46 -0.78
N ARG A 106 -19.61 13.52 -0.12
CA ARG A 106 -19.12 13.49 1.25
C ARG A 106 -19.92 14.45 2.11
N ASP A 107 -20.23 14.02 3.31
CA ASP A 107 -20.71 14.93 4.33
C ASP A 107 -19.49 15.71 4.86
N LEU A 108 -19.54 17.02 4.73
CA LEU A 108 -18.49 17.93 5.21
C LEU A 108 -18.75 18.39 6.66
N SER A 109 -19.77 17.86 7.32
CA SER A 109 -20.01 18.12 8.74
C SER A 109 -18.89 17.53 9.58
N THR A 110 -18.11 18.38 10.27
CA THR A 110 -16.88 18.01 10.97
C THR A 110 -16.97 18.19 12.49
N ASP A 111 -18.15 18.24 13.04
CA ASP A 111 -18.36 18.58 14.46
C ASP A 111 -17.81 17.53 15.44
N SER A 112 -17.46 16.32 14.94
CA SER A 112 -17.03 15.21 15.79
C SER A 112 -15.51 15.04 15.91
N PHE A 113 -14.70 15.70 15.07
CA PHE A 113 -13.25 15.55 15.10
C PHE A 113 -12.54 16.85 14.71
N LYS A 114 -11.71 17.37 15.61
CA LYS A 114 -10.98 18.63 15.40
C LYS A 114 -9.58 18.36 14.86
N VAL A 115 -9.18 19.10 13.85
CA VAL A 115 -7.83 19.08 13.27
C VAL A 115 -7.21 20.47 13.35
N GLU A 116 -5.94 20.56 13.73
CA GLU A 116 -5.23 21.83 13.90
C GLU A 116 -3.79 21.72 13.40
N ILE A 117 -3.31 22.72 12.67
CA ILE A 117 -1.90 22.88 12.36
C ILE A 117 -1.34 23.93 13.34
N ILE A 118 -0.49 23.50 14.27
CA ILE A 118 0.12 24.39 15.26
C ILE A 118 1.36 25.06 14.67
N ASP A 119 2.19 24.28 13.97
CA ASP A 119 3.44 24.75 13.36
C ASP A 119 3.26 24.85 11.83
N GLU A 120 2.77 25.98 11.37
CA GLU A 120 2.48 26.23 9.94
C GLU A 120 3.72 26.24 9.02
N ASP A 121 4.92 26.37 9.58
CA ASP A 121 6.18 26.31 8.83
C ASP A 121 6.52 24.88 8.38
N VAL A 122 6.08 23.86 9.12
CA VAL A 122 6.36 22.44 8.83
C VAL A 122 5.24 21.75 8.07
N CYS A 123 4.00 22.23 8.19
CA CYS A 123 2.85 21.65 7.49
C CYS A 123 1.99 22.78 6.89
N LYS A 124 1.81 22.74 5.56
CA LYS A 124 1.03 23.76 4.84
C LYS A 124 -0.41 23.37 4.60
N TYR A 125 -0.69 22.09 4.62
CA TYR A 125 -2.03 21.55 4.41
C TYR A 125 -2.18 20.23 5.14
N TYR A 126 -3.31 20.10 5.82
CA TYR A 126 -3.69 18.86 6.50
C TYR A 126 -5.19 18.65 6.37
N SER A 127 -5.60 17.50 5.89
CA SER A 127 -7.00 17.11 5.84
C SER A 127 -7.18 15.71 6.41
N LEU A 128 -8.34 15.47 7.00
CA LEU A 128 -8.71 14.21 7.59
C LEU A 128 -10.09 13.79 7.08
N GLY A 129 -10.16 12.60 6.51
CA GLY A 129 -11.42 11.95 6.13
C GLY A 129 -11.79 10.88 7.16
N VAL A 130 -13.02 10.90 7.68
CA VAL A 130 -13.49 9.88 8.63
C VAL A 130 -14.40 8.89 7.92
N LEU A 131 -14.07 7.60 8.04
CA LEU A 131 -14.92 6.50 7.56
C LEU A 131 -15.31 5.62 8.74
N LYS A 132 -16.60 5.33 8.85
CA LYS A 132 -17.17 4.53 9.94
C LYS A 132 -17.75 3.22 9.43
N ASN A 133 -17.82 2.22 10.31
CA ASN A 133 -18.39 0.91 10.03
C ASN A 133 -17.69 0.17 8.88
N ILE A 134 -16.39 0.35 8.74
CA ILE A 134 -15.60 -0.42 7.78
C ILE A 134 -15.36 -1.84 8.30
N LYS A 135 -14.91 -2.71 7.41
CA LYS A 135 -14.48 -4.07 7.74
C LYS A 135 -13.11 -4.30 7.15
N ILE A 136 -12.14 -4.63 7.98
CA ILE A 136 -10.80 -5.03 7.53
C ILE A 136 -10.89 -6.42 6.88
N LYS A 137 -10.37 -6.55 5.68
CA LYS A 137 -10.36 -7.78 4.87
C LYS A 137 -9.26 -7.68 3.81
N PRO A 138 -8.91 -8.78 3.13
CA PRO A 138 -8.06 -8.72 1.95
C PRO A 138 -8.63 -7.80 0.87
N SER A 139 -7.76 -7.12 0.16
CA SER A 139 -8.13 -6.30 -1.01
C SER A 139 -8.59 -7.17 -2.18
N PRO A 140 -9.37 -6.62 -3.13
CA PRO A 140 -9.70 -7.33 -4.35
C PRO A 140 -8.43 -7.76 -5.12
N ASP A 141 -8.48 -8.92 -5.76
CA ASP A 141 -7.34 -9.52 -6.46
C ASP A 141 -6.69 -8.58 -7.49
N TRP A 142 -7.50 -7.81 -8.23
CA TRP A 142 -6.98 -6.85 -9.20
C TRP A 142 -6.10 -5.77 -8.56
N MET A 143 -6.44 -5.32 -7.33
CA MET A 143 -5.67 -4.33 -6.59
C MET A 143 -4.38 -4.94 -6.06
N GLN A 144 -4.46 -6.13 -5.47
CA GLN A 144 -3.29 -6.86 -4.99
C GLN A 144 -2.30 -7.11 -6.13
N LYS A 145 -2.76 -7.59 -7.30
CA LYS A 145 -1.91 -7.80 -8.49
C LYS A 145 -1.18 -6.52 -8.91
N ARG A 146 -1.85 -5.37 -8.94
CA ARG A 146 -1.24 -4.09 -9.32
C ARG A 146 -0.22 -3.60 -8.29
N LEU A 147 -0.52 -3.73 -6.99
CA LEU A 147 0.41 -3.38 -5.93
C LEU A 147 1.68 -4.23 -5.98
N VAL A 148 1.54 -5.54 -6.09
CA VAL A 148 2.66 -6.48 -6.18
C VAL A 148 3.50 -6.21 -7.43
N ALA A 149 2.87 -5.98 -8.59
CA ALA A 149 3.56 -5.60 -9.82
C ALA A 149 4.35 -4.28 -9.69
N SER A 150 3.90 -3.39 -8.80
CA SER A 150 4.59 -2.13 -8.49
C SER A 150 5.59 -2.25 -7.32
N GLY A 151 5.89 -3.47 -6.85
CA GLY A 151 6.83 -3.73 -5.76
C GLY A 151 6.27 -3.43 -4.35
N VAL A 152 4.95 -3.30 -4.21
CA VAL A 152 4.28 -3.02 -2.94
C VAL A 152 3.54 -4.28 -2.47
N ARG A 153 3.85 -4.75 -1.26
CA ARG A 153 3.18 -5.90 -0.65
C ARG A 153 1.75 -5.55 -0.27
N ALA A 154 0.78 -6.38 -0.66
CA ALA A 154 -0.59 -6.29 -0.19
C ALA A 154 -0.70 -6.73 1.29
N ILE A 155 -1.46 -6.00 2.08
CA ILE A 155 -1.61 -6.22 3.54
C ILE A 155 -3.10 -6.41 3.88
N ASN A 156 -3.89 -5.36 3.70
CA ASN A 156 -5.33 -5.36 3.90
C ASN A 156 -5.97 -4.22 3.09
N ASN A 157 -7.28 -4.26 2.93
CA ASN A 157 -8.00 -3.33 2.08
C ASN A 157 -7.78 -1.85 2.40
N VAL A 158 -7.52 -1.47 3.64
CA VAL A 158 -7.29 -0.06 4.00
C VAL A 158 -5.88 0.37 3.59
N VAL A 159 -4.86 -0.37 4.01
CA VAL A 159 -3.46 -0.09 3.66
C VAL A 159 -3.25 -0.16 2.14
N ASP A 160 -3.84 -1.15 1.50
CA ASP A 160 -3.71 -1.36 0.06
C ASP A 160 -4.37 -0.22 -0.74
N ILE A 161 -5.53 0.27 -0.29
CA ILE A 161 -6.18 1.45 -0.90
C ILE A 161 -5.29 2.68 -0.77
N THR A 162 -4.70 2.94 0.40
CA THR A 162 -3.81 4.10 0.57
C THR A 162 -2.58 4.00 -0.33
N ASN A 163 -1.96 2.83 -0.43
CA ASN A 163 -0.84 2.57 -1.32
C ASN A 163 -1.24 2.67 -2.80
N TYR A 164 -2.40 2.12 -3.17
CA TYR A 164 -2.90 2.20 -4.53
C TYR A 164 -3.15 3.64 -4.97
N VAL A 165 -3.80 4.44 -4.12
CA VAL A 165 -4.05 5.86 -4.40
C VAL A 165 -2.73 6.64 -4.49
N MET A 166 -1.76 6.34 -3.63
CA MET A 166 -0.42 6.96 -3.72
C MET A 166 0.25 6.66 -5.07
N LEU A 167 0.23 5.42 -5.54
CA LEU A 167 0.79 5.05 -6.84
C LEU A 167 0.03 5.67 -8.01
N GLU A 168 -1.30 5.72 -7.95
CA GLU A 168 -2.13 6.24 -9.04
C GLU A 168 -2.12 7.77 -9.11
N TYR A 169 -2.24 8.46 -7.98
CA TYR A 169 -2.41 9.92 -7.91
C TYR A 169 -1.20 10.69 -7.38
N GLY A 170 -0.25 10.01 -6.75
CA GLY A 170 0.96 10.63 -6.19
C GLY A 170 0.77 11.25 -4.81
N THR A 171 -0.37 11.07 -4.16
CA THR A 171 -0.64 11.60 -2.83
C THR A 171 -0.59 10.47 -1.81
N PRO A 172 0.37 10.47 -0.88
CA PRO A 172 0.40 9.51 0.20
C PRO A 172 -0.73 9.77 1.19
N PHE A 173 -1.34 8.69 1.69
CA PHE A 173 -2.32 8.72 2.76
C PHE A 173 -1.82 7.89 3.93
N HIS A 174 -2.21 8.29 5.14
CA HIS A 174 -2.05 7.46 6.32
C HIS A 174 -3.43 7.17 6.94
N ALA A 175 -3.60 5.96 7.48
CA ALA A 175 -4.83 5.54 8.12
C ALA A 175 -4.59 5.30 9.61
N PHE A 176 -5.33 6.01 10.45
CA PHE A 176 -5.37 5.81 11.89
C PHE A 176 -6.64 5.03 12.28
N ASP A 177 -6.55 4.20 13.29
CA ASP A 177 -7.73 3.70 14.00
C ASP A 177 -8.37 4.86 14.77
N LEU A 178 -9.56 5.27 14.34
CA LEU A 178 -10.27 6.42 14.91
C LEU A 178 -10.61 6.23 16.39
N ASP A 179 -10.87 4.98 16.80
CA ASP A 179 -11.28 4.65 18.16
C ASP A 179 -10.07 4.68 19.14
N LYS A 180 -8.83 4.76 18.62
CA LYS A 180 -7.59 4.95 19.40
C LYS A 180 -7.17 6.42 19.51
N LEU A 181 -7.97 7.36 18.97
CA LEU A 181 -7.73 8.81 18.98
C LEU A 181 -8.76 9.53 19.84
N ASP A 182 -8.36 10.63 20.48
CA ASP A 182 -9.20 11.42 21.40
C ASP A 182 -10.08 12.48 20.72
N GLY A 183 -10.51 12.26 19.48
CA GLY A 183 -11.36 13.20 18.73
C GLY A 183 -10.65 14.49 18.33
N TYR A 184 -9.33 14.52 18.37
CA TYR A 184 -8.48 15.66 18.03
C TYR A 184 -7.16 15.18 17.44
N LEU A 185 -6.66 15.86 16.42
CA LEU A 185 -5.30 15.72 15.93
C LEU A 185 -4.69 17.10 15.68
N CYS A 186 -3.41 17.22 15.97
CA CYS A 186 -2.64 18.40 15.56
C CYS A 186 -1.30 18.02 14.95
N VAL A 187 -0.82 18.89 14.05
CA VAL A 187 0.54 18.84 13.54
C VAL A 187 1.38 19.85 14.35
N ARG A 188 2.42 19.34 14.97
CA ARG A 188 3.32 20.14 15.82
C ARG A 188 4.74 19.59 15.80
N ARG A 189 5.69 20.39 16.25
CA ARG A 189 7.01 19.88 16.60
C ARG A 189 6.94 19.01 17.87
N ALA A 190 7.80 18.03 17.96
CA ALA A 190 7.97 17.24 19.17
C ALA A 190 8.60 18.10 20.30
N LYS A 191 8.35 17.70 21.52
CA LYS A 191 9.10 18.21 22.67
C LYS A 191 10.44 17.47 22.77
N GLU A 192 11.47 18.14 23.26
CA GLU A 192 12.76 17.48 23.45
C GLU A 192 12.63 16.26 24.36
N GLY A 193 13.17 15.12 23.92
CA GLY A 193 13.07 13.85 24.63
C GLY A 193 11.68 13.18 24.58
N GLU A 194 10.72 13.70 23.79
CA GLU A 194 9.43 13.03 23.56
C GLU A 194 9.66 11.71 22.85
N LYS A 195 8.93 10.68 23.22
CA LYS A 195 9.11 9.34 22.66
C LYS A 195 7.88 8.87 21.90
N ILE A 196 8.12 8.12 20.85
CA ILE A 196 7.10 7.43 20.07
C ILE A 196 7.57 6.02 19.71
N VAL A 197 6.69 5.03 19.81
CA VAL A 197 6.91 3.70 19.24
C VAL A 197 6.27 3.68 17.86
N THR A 198 7.06 3.42 16.83
CA THR A 198 6.60 3.39 15.45
C THR A 198 6.17 2.00 15.01
N LEU A 199 5.52 1.87 13.83
CA LEU A 199 4.96 0.62 13.29
C LEU A 199 5.96 -0.53 13.12
N ASP A 200 7.26 -0.26 13.18
CA ASP A 200 8.33 -1.26 13.22
C ASP A 200 8.70 -1.69 14.64
N SER A 201 7.86 -1.34 15.65
CA SER A 201 8.04 -1.62 17.08
C SER A 201 9.35 -1.06 17.65
N VAL A 202 9.88 0.01 17.07
CA VAL A 202 11.07 0.69 17.59
C VAL A 202 10.68 1.95 18.34
N GLU A 203 11.11 2.06 19.61
CA GLU A 203 11.00 3.30 20.37
C GLU A 203 12.01 4.33 19.86
N ARG A 204 11.53 5.51 19.52
CA ARG A 204 12.34 6.63 19.03
C ARG A 204 12.22 7.79 20.00
N GLU A 205 13.36 8.29 20.45
CA GLU A 205 13.45 9.55 21.18
C GLU A 205 13.58 10.70 20.17
N LEU A 206 12.74 11.70 20.32
CA LEU A 206 12.57 12.78 19.37
C LEU A 206 13.25 14.05 19.86
N THR A 207 13.65 14.88 18.92
CA THR A 207 14.15 16.24 19.17
C THR A 207 13.08 17.26 18.80
N ASN A 208 13.30 18.51 19.18
CA ASN A 208 12.42 19.62 18.83
C ASN A 208 12.36 19.92 17.31
N ASP A 209 13.23 19.31 16.48
CA ASP A 209 13.18 19.39 15.03
C ASP A 209 12.25 18.33 14.42
N SER A 210 11.91 17.29 15.17
CA SER A 210 11.00 16.24 14.72
C SER A 210 9.55 16.75 14.62
N VAL A 211 8.84 16.41 13.56
CA VAL A 211 7.44 16.79 13.37
C VAL A 211 6.54 15.61 13.73
N LEU A 212 5.56 15.87 14.56
CA LEU A 212 4.57 14.89 15.01
C LEU A 212 3.16 15.24 14.55
N ILE A 213 2.40 14.20 14.25
CA ILE A 213 0.95 14.23 14.36
C ILE A 213 0.64 13.70 15.75
N ALA A 214 -0.09 14.47 16.53
CA ALA A 214 -0.40 14.16 17.91
C ALA A 214 -1.88 14.33 18.21
N ASP A 215 -2.41 13.51 19.11
CA ASP A 215 -3.68 13.78 19.75
C ASP A 215 -3.50 14.70 20.98
N LYS A 216 -4.47 14.76 21.88
CA LYS A 216 -4.39 15.61 23.06
C LYS A 216 -3.28 15.23 24.04
N GLU A 217 -2.90 13.95 24.06
CA GLU A 217 -2.06 13.39 25.10
C GLU A 217 -0.71 12.91 24.55
N LYS A 218 -0.67 12.38 23.35
CA LYS A 218 0.48 11.64 22.81
C LYS A 218 0.72 11.88 21.31
N GLY A 219 1.95 11.65 20.86
CA GLY A 219 2.28 11.52 19.45
C GLY A 219 1.69 10.22 18.88
N VAL A 220 1.07 10.30 17.70
CA VAL A 220 0.45 9.16 17.02
C VAL A 220 1.11 8.85 15.67
N CYS A 221 1.92 9.76 15.16
CA CYS A 221 2.66 9.54 13.91
C CYS A 221 3.87 10.48 13.86
N LEU A 222 5.01 9.96 13.43
CA LEU A 222 6.15 10.79 12.98
C LEU A 222 5.83 11.28 11.58
N ALA A 223 5.46 12.54 11.47
CA ALA A 223 4.84 13.13 10.29
C ALA A 223 5.65 12.90 9.00
N GLY A 224 5.02 12.31 7.98
CA GLY A 224 5.63 12.02 6.69
C GLY A 224 6.73 10.94 6.71
N VAL A 225 6.95 10.25 7.83
CA VAL A 225 8.01 9.25 7.98
C VAL A 225 7.45 7.90 8.43
N PHE A 226 6.81 7.83 9.61
CA PHE A 226 6.35 6.57 10.20
C PHE A 226 5.10 6.75 11.06
N GLY A 227 4.09 5.90 10.85
CA GLY A 227 2.96 5.79 11.75
C GLY A 227 3.37 5.30 13.15
N GLY A 228 2.61 5.67 14.16
CA GLY A 228 2.75 5.17 15.53
C GLY A 228 1.99 3.86 15.72
N GLU A 229 2.58 2.93 16.47
CA GLU A 229 1.95 1.65 16.85
C GLU A 229 0.65 1.87 17.65
N ASN A 230 0.61 2.96 18.45
CA ASN A 230 -0.52 3.30 19.31
C ASN A 230 -1.79 3.75 18.58
N SER A 231 -1.73 3.96 17.28
CA SER A 231 -2.85 4.35 16.42
C SER A 231 -3.01 3.45 15.19
N GLU A 232 -2.27 2.33 15.16
CA GLU A 232 -2.29 1.37 14.06
C GLU A 232 -3.67 0.74 13.88
N ILE A 233 -4.06 0.52 12.62
CA ILE A 233 -5.26 -0.23 12.27
C ILE A 233 -4.99 -1.74 12.39
N ASP A 234 -5.95 -2.47 12.97
CA ASP A 234 -5.89 -3.91 13.14
C ASP A 234 -7.16 -4.61 12.61
N ALA A 235 -7.23 -5.93 12.74
CA ALA A 235 -8.36 -6.72 12.25
C ALA A 235 -9.72 -6.36 12.91
N ASN A 236 -9.71 -5.69 14.07
CA ASN A 236 -10.90 -5.29 14.81
C ASN A 236 -11.31 -3.85 14.53
N THR A 237 -10.48 -3.06 13.85
CA THR A 237 -10.75 -1.67 13.50
C THR A 237 -12.03 -1.54 12.70
N LYS A 238 -12.93 -0.66 13.13
CA LYS A 238 -14.22 -0.39 12.50
C LYS A 238 -14.36 1.03 11.98
N ASN A 239 -13.62 1.94 12.57
CA ASN A 239 -13.66 3.35 12.23
C ASN A 239 -12.23 3.82 11.96
N ILE A 240 -12.02 4.53 10.86
CA ILE A 240 -10.70 5.03 10.49
C ILE A 240 -10.73 6.53 10.21
N ALA A 241 -9.59 7.16 10.47
CA ALA A 241 -9.29 8.49 10.02
C ALA A 241 -8.21 8.41 8.95
N LEU A 242 -8.52 8.89 7.74
CA LEU A 242 -7.58 8.97 6.62
C LEU A 242 -6.97 10.35 6.56
N GLU A 243 -5.66 10.42 6.70
CA GLU A 243 -4.87 11.64 6.58
C GLU A 243 -4.44 11.87 5.15
N ALA A 244 -4.51 13.13 4.72
CA ALA A 244 -3.78 13.65 3.57
C ALA A 244 -3.13 14.99 3.97
N ALA A 245 -1.80 15.04 3.90
CA ALA A 245 -1.05 16.20 4.37
C ALA A 245 0.01 16.64 3.36
N TYR A 246 0.41 17.90 3.45
CA TYR A 246 1.55 18.45 2.75
C TYR A 246 2.53 19.04 3.76
N PHE A 247 3.59 18.29 4.02
CA PHE A 247 4.70 18.71 4.86
C PHE A 247 5.77 19.42 4.04
N THR A 248 6.47 20.37 4.66
CA THR A 248 7.57 21.04 3.97
C THR A 248 8.75 20.08 3.81
N PRO A 249 9.42 20.00 2.63
CA PRO A 249 10.47 19.02 2.40
C PRO A 249 11.65 19.13 3.38
N ALA A 250 11.95 20.33 3.89
CA ALA A 250 13.03 20.56 4.83
C ALA A 250 12.76 19.95 6.22
N SER A 251 11.47 19.80 6.61
CA SER A 251 11.09 19.26 7.91
C SER A 251 11.09 17.72 7.97
N ASN A 252 11.18 17.07 6.80
CA ASN A 252 11.10 15.59 6.68
C ASN A 252 12.44 14.96 6.25
N ARG A 253 13.54 15.69 6.40
CA ARG A 253 14.90 15.21 6.07
C ARG A 253 15.68 14.79 7.29
#